data_4de3ca58214e495e02a88eac28c25626
#
_entry.id   4de3ca58214e495e02a88eac28c25626
#
_cell.length_a   1.000
_cell.length_b   1.000
_cell.length_c   1.000
_cell.angle_alpha   90.00
_cell.angle_beta   90.00
_cell.angle_gamma   90.00
#
_symmetry.space_group_name_H-M   'P 1'
#
loop_
_entity.id
_entity.type
_entity.pdbx_description
1 polymer ?
#
loop_
_entity_poly.entity_id
_entity_poly.type
_entity_poly.pdbx_seq_one_letter_code
_entity_poly.pdbx_strand_id
1 'polypeptide(L)'
;MNIQDDHVVVASMLSLEPRRPGEPLVLCGVDLAIESLVIDQAPLSPEEYSFADGRLTIPNVPGQPFVLETRCRLDPYSNSSLEGLYASGGLLSTQCEAEGFRRISLHPDRPDVLSRWQVRIEASRSSCPVLLSNGNAVQEESVGADRHAVTWDDPFPKPSYLFALVAGDLREIRDHYTTASGRQVTLRLHVEEGDEPFTAHAMASLKRSMQWDESVYNLEYDLDEYNIVAVRHFNMGAMENKSLNIFNSKLVLADAETATDAELERIESVIAHEYFHNWSGNRITCRDWFQLSLKEGLTVFRDQCFTADLHSEAVKRIEDVAMLRNTQFREDAGPTAHPVKPAEYQAIDNFYTTTIYEKGAELIRMLRTLLGPERFMNCLLYTSPSPRDNTT
;
A
#
# COMPACT_ATOMS: atom_id res chain seq x y z
N MET A 1 -2.97 5.36 17.47
CA MET A 1 -2.99 3.91 17.76
C MET A 1 -2.13 3.66 18.99
N ASN A 2 -2.60 2.88 19.94
CA ASN A 2 -1.90 2.59 21.18
C ASN A 2 -1.65 1.08 21.28
N ILE A 3 -0.42 0.66 21.10
CA ILE A 3 0.02 -0.73 21.11
C ILE A 3 0.29 -1.14 22.57
N GLN A 4 -0.38 -2.20 23.01
CA GLN A 4 -0.21 -2.84 24.31
C GLN A 4 0.36 -4.26 24.11
N ASP A 5 0.72 -4.94 25.20
CA ASP A 5 1.36 -6.25 25.15
C ASP A 5 0.43 -7.37 24.59
N ASP A 6 -0.88 -7.20 24.74
CA ASP A 6 -1.89 -8.22 24.39
C ASP A 6 -2.99 -7.69 23.43
N HIS A 7 -3.01 -6.42 23.12
CA HIS A 7 -3.99 -5.81 22.22
C HIS A 7 -3.55 -4.45 21.68
N VAL A 8 -4.28 -3.93 20.71
CA VAL A 8 -4.11 -2.56 20.21
C VAL A 8 -5.41 -1.79 20.34
N VAL A 9 -5.32 -0.57 20.86
CA VAL A 9 -6.45 0.37 20.88
C VAL A 9 -6.27 1.40 19.76
N VAL A 10 -7.28 1.49 18.91
CA VAL A 10 -7.35 2.47 17.82
C VAL A 10 -8.41 3.50 18.15
N ALA A 11 -7.98 4.72 18.40
CA ALA A 11 -8.88 5.89 18.42
C ALA A 11 -8.77 6.56 17.05
N SER A 12 -9.88 6.73 16.35
CA SER A 12 -9.92 7.44 15.08
C SER A 12 -10.91 8.60 15.12
N MET A 13 -10.61 9.63 14.34
CA MET A 13 -11.45 10.81 14.14
C MET A 13 -11.68 10.97 12.64
N LEU A 14 -12.90 10.82 12.19
CA LEU A 14 -13.32 10.94 10.80
C LEU A 14 -14.10 12.23 10.60
N SER A 15 -13.58 13.16 9.80
CA SER A 15 -14.33 14.31 9.31
C SER A 15 -15.15 13.86 8.10
N LEU A 16 -16.46 13.84 8.24
CA LEU A 16 -17.39 13.29 7.26
C LEU A 16 -18.32 14.37 6.71
N GLU A 17 -18.55 14.33 5.40
CA GLU A 17 -19.52 15.17 4.72
C GLU A 17 -20.56 14.26 4.04
N PRO A 18 -21.85 14.34 4.43
CA PRO A 18 -22.91 13.53 3.83
C PRO A 18 -23.15 13.93 2.37
N ARG A 19 -22.98 13.00 1.44
CA ARG A 19 -23.36 13.21 0.03
C ARG A 19 -24.87 13.22 -0.16
N ARG A 20 -25.60 12.53 0.73
CA ARG A 20 -27.06 12.43 0.74
C ARG A 20 -27.56 12.60 2.17
N PRO A 21 -27.97 13.82 2.54
CA PRO A 21 -28.55 14.07 3.87
C PRO A 21 -29.76 13.20 4.15
N GLY A 22 -29.83 12.62 5.35
CA GLY A 22 -30.92 11.74 5.79
C GLY A 22 -30.71 10.25 5.46
N GLU A 23 -29.66 9.87 4.75
CA GLU A 23 -29.27 8.47 4.63
C GLU A 23 -28.41 8.02 5.82
N PRO A 24 -28.51 6.74 6.26
CA PRO A 24 -27.66 6.18 7.31
C PRO A 24 -26.17 6.24 6.94
N LEU A 25 -25.32 6.46 7.94
CA LEU A 25 -23.89 6.22 7.77
C LEU A 25 -23.61 4.73 7.92
N VAL A 26 -22.93 4.15 6.94
CA VAL A 26 -22.48 2.75 6.98
C VAL A 26 -20.96 2.71 6.88
N LEU A 27 -20.30 2.10 7.87
CA LEU A 27 -18.87 1.86 7.90
C LEU A 27 -18.61 0.35 7.94
N CYS A 28 -17.47 -0.07 7.35
CA CYS A 28 -16.97 -1.43 7.46
C CYS A 28 -16.17 -1.61 8.75
N GLY A 29 -16.29 -2.77 9.39
CA GLY A 29 -15.52 -3.15 10.58
C GLY A 29 -15.61 -4.66 10.77
N VAL A 30 -14.47 -5.33 10.95
CA VAL A 30 -14.38 -6.79 11.14
C VAL A 30 -13.45 -7.07 12.30
N ASP A 31 -13.85 -7.98 13.19
CA ASP A 31 -13.07 -8.40 14.37
C ASP A 31 -12.67 -7.23 15.30
N LEU A 32 -13.51 -6.22 15.38
CA LEU A 32 -13.31 -5.03 16.22
C LEU A 32 -14.24 -5.07 17.43
N ALA A 33 -13.70 -4.82 18.64
CA ALA A 33 -14.50 -4.53 19.83
C ALA A 33 -14.68 -3.00 19.93
N ILE A 34 -15.89 -2.51 19.65
CA ILE A 34 -16.21 -1.08 19.74
C ILE A 34 -16.31 -0.71 21.24
N GLU A 35 -15.47 0.23 21.67
CA GLU A 35 -15.47 0.76 23.04
C GLU A 35 -16.30 2.04 23.15
N SER A 36 -16.26 2.92 22.14
CA SER A 36 -17.09 4.12 22.11
C SER A 36 -17.26 4.67 20.69
N LEU A 37 -18.40 5.32 20.48
CA LEU A 37 -18.72 6.11 19.29
C LEU A 37 -19.23 7.47 19.74
N VAL A 38 -18.72 8.55 19.12
CA VAL A 38 -19.07 9.93 19.48
C VAL A 38 -19.27 10.73 18.19
N ILE A 39 -20.42 11.42 18.05
CA ILE A 39 -20.68 12.36 16.95
C ILE A 39 -20.70 13.79 17.53
N ASP A 40 -19.82 14.67 17.01
CA ASP A 40 -19.74 16.08 17.41
C ASP A 40 -19.77 16.25 18.95
N GLN A 41 -18.91 15.47 19.65
CA GLN A 41 -18.77 15.43 21.12
C GLN A 41 -19.98 14.79 21.86
N ALA A 42 -21.02 14.33 21.17
CA ALA A 42 -22.12 13.61 21.76
C ALA A 42 -21.91 12.09 21.67
N PRO A 43 -21.78 11.36 22.79
CA PRO A 43 -21.63 9.92 22.76
C PRO A 43 -22.92 9.25 22.29
N LEU A 44 -22.77 8.20 21.44
CA LEU A 44 -23.89 7.37 20.99
C LEU A 44 -24.14 6.25 22.00
N SER A 45 -25.41 6.03 22.32
CA SER A 45 -25.86 4.87 23.09
C SER A 45 -25.95 3.62 22.17
N PRO A 46 -25.91 2.40 22.72
CA PRO A 46 -25.98 1.16 21.94
C PRO A 46 -27.25 1.02 21.07
N GLU A 47 -28.32 1.73 21.42
CA GLU A 47 -29.58 1.72 20.67
C GLU A 47 -29.55 2.62 19.43
N GLU A 48 -28.58 3.53 19.32
CA GLU A 48 -28.48 4.49 18.22
C GLU A 48 -27.67 3.96 17.04
N TYR A 49 -27.08 2.78 17.15
CA TYR A 49 -26.37 2.13 16.06
C TYR A 49 -26.55 0.62 16.07
N SER A 50 -26.22 -0.04 14.99
CA SER A 50 -26.10 -1.50 14.92
C SER A 50 -24.73 -1.89 14.38
N PHE A 51 -24.15 -2.95 14.92
CA PHE A 51 -22.90 -3.52 14.42
C PHE A 51 -23.10 -5.02 14.18
N ALA A 52 -23.25 -5.40 12.93
CA ALA A 52 -23.51 -6.77 12.50
C ALA A 52 -22.95 -7.02 11.11
N ASP A 53 -22.60 -8.25 10.82
CA ASP A 53 -22.12 -8.70 9.50
C ASP A 53 -21.00 -7.82 8.91
N GLY A 54 -20.04 -7.41 9.77
CA GLY A 54 -18.91 -6.59 9.38
C GLY A 54 -19.24 -5.14 9.03
N ARG A 55 -20.41 -4.64 9.49
CA ARG A 55 -20.88 -3.28 9.21
C ARG A 55 -21.40 -2.59 10.48
N LEU A 56 -20.95 -1.37 10.69
CA LEU A 56 -21.55 -0.40 11.60
C LEU A 56 -22.55 0.42 10.81
N THR A 57 -23.81 0.48 11.27
CA THR A 57 -24.86 1.35 10.71
C THR A 57 -25.33 2.33 11.76
N ILE A 58 -25.23 3.61 11.48
CA ILE A 58 -25.78 4.70 12.31
C ILE A 58 -26.93 5.33 11.53
N PRO A 59 -28.20 5.06 11.90
CA PRO A 59 -29.39 5.49 11.15
C PRO A 59 -29.55 7.01 11.07
N ASN A 60 -29.22 7.71 12.16
CA ASN A 60 -29.41 9.13 12.28
C ASN A 60 -28.08 9.84 12.43
N VAL A 61 -27.61 10.49 11.38
CA VAL A 61 -26.42 11.33 11.38
C VAL A 61 -26.77 12.76 10.98
N PRO A 62 -25.94 13.76 11.35
CA PRO A 62 -26.14 15.14 10.90
C PRO A 62 -26.24 15.25 9.38
N GLY A 63 -27.14 16.08 8.86
CA GLY A 63 -27.27 16.37 7.44
C GLY A 63 -26.25 17.37 6.89
N GLN A 64 -25.31 17.80 7.69
CA GLN A 64 -24.20 18.71 7.41
C GLN A 64 -22.87 18.04 7.81
N PRO A 65 -21.69 18.56 7.44
CA PRO A 65 -20.41 18.01 7.87
C PRO A 65 -20.32 17.83 9.39
N PHE A 66 -19.81 16.70 9.82
CA PHE A 66 -19.68 16.32 11.24
C PHE A 66 -18.41 15.50 11.48
N VAL A 67 -18.04 15.33 12.74
CA VAL A 67 -16.93 14.51 13.17
C VAL A 67 -17.45 13.26 13.87
N LEU A 68 -17.02 12.09 13.39
CA LEU A 68 -17.22 10.83 14.09
C LEU A 68 -15.90 10.40 14.75
N GLU A 69 -15.92 10.30 16.08
CA GLU A 69 -14.85 9.70 16.85
C GLU A 69 -15.19 8.25 17.15
N THR A 70 -14.26 7.35 16.90
CA THR A 70 -14.42 5.93 17.23
C THR A 70 -13.27 5.46 18.09
N ARG A 71 -13.56 4.55 19.01
CA ARG A 71 -12.54 3.86 19.78
C ARG A 71 -12.81 2.37 19.70
N CYS A 72 -11.87 1.64 19.13
CA CYS A 72 -11.96 0.20 18.94
C CYS A 72 -10.74 -0.50 19.55
N ARG A 73 -10.94 -1.71 20.02
CA ARG A 73 -9.86 -2.62 20.43
C ARG A 73 -9.82 -3.80 19.48
N LEU A 74 -8.61 -4.21 19.11
CA LEU A 74 -8.33 -5.37 18.28
C LEU A 74 -7.18 -6.19 18.88
N ASP A 75 -7.13 -7.47 18.52
CA ASP A 75 -6.08 -8.40 18.93
C ASP A 75 -5.27 -8.85 17.69
N PRO A 76 -4.15 -8.15 17.39
CA PRO A 76 -3.29 -8.54 16.28
C PRO A 76 -2.48 -9.81 16.55
N TYR A 77 -2.36 -10.22 17.81
CA TYR A 77 -1.54 -11.37 18.21
C TYR A 77 -2.24 -12.71 17.94
N SER A 78 -3.57 -12.73 17.90
CA SER A 78 -4.37 -13.88 17.50
C SER A 78 -4.79 -13.85 16.01
N ASN A 79 -4.48 -12.77 15.29
CA ASN A 79 -4.85 -12.62 13.89
C ASN A 79 -4.00 -13.53 12.99
N SER A 80 -4.58 -14.62 12.50
CA SER A 80 -3.95 -15.57 11.57
C SER A 80 -4.35 -15.37 10.11
N SER A 81 -5.22 -14.40 9.82
CA SER A 81 -5.63 -14.09 8.43
C SER A 81 -4.55 -13.41 7.62
N LEU A 82 -3.57 -12.76 8.28
CA LEU A 82 -2.56 -11.89 7.69
C LEU A 82 -3.17 -10.72 6.91
N GLU A 83 -4.35 -10.27 7.33
CA GLU A 83 -5.07 -9.10 6.83
C GLU A 83 -5.32 -8.12 7.97
N GLY A 84 -5.33 -6.82 7.67
CA GLY A 84 -5.36 -5.78 8.68
C GLY A 84 -4.05 -5.71 9.45
N LEU A 85 -4.09 -5.52 10.75
CA LEU A 85 -2.91 -5.53 11.63
C LEU A 85 -2.74 -6.92 12.25
N TYR A 86 -1.54 -7.49 12.13
CA TYR A 86 -1.19 -8.81 12.68
C TYR A 86 0.23 -8.84 13.24
N ALA A 87 0.48 -9.76 14.14
CA ALA A 87 1.80 -10.00 14.71
C ALA A 87 2.51 -11.14 13.98
N SER A 88 3.78 -10.94 13.66
CA SER A 88 4.63 -11.95 13.02
C SER A 88 6.09 -11.77 13.43
N GLY A 89 6.69 -12.83 14.02
CA GLY A 89 8.11 -12.84 14.36
C GLY A 89 8.57 -11.74 15.34
N GLY A 90 7.66 -11.25 16.19
CA GLY A 90 7.94 -10.12 17.10
C GLY A 90 7.66 -8.73 16.50
N LEU A 91 7.26 -8.68 15.24
CA LEU A 91 6.83 -7.45 14.57
C LEU A 91 5.30 -7.38 14.49
N LEU A 92 4.75 -6.17 14.57
CA LEU A 92 3.41 -5.85 14.11
C LEU A 92 3.50 -5.29 12.70
N SER A 93 2.72 -5.84 11.78
CA SER A 93 2.69 -5.42 10.37
C SER A 93 1.26 -5.38 9.86
N THR A 94 1.03 -4.61 8.81
CA THR A 94 -0.29 -4.50 8.18
C THR A 94 -0.30 -5.04 6.76
N GLN A 95 -1.46 -5.60 6.36
CA GLN A 95 -1.86 -5.79 4.97
C GLN A 95 -3.30 -5.31 4.81
N CYS A 96 -3.49 -4.23 4.07
CA CYS A 96 -4.82 -3.60 3.92
C CYS A 96 -5.44 -3.79 2.53
N GLU A 97 -4.69 -4.10 1.51
CA GLU A 97 -5.22 -4.40 0.19
C GLU A 97 -5.74 -5.85 0.15
N ALA A 98 -6.96 -6.06 -0.33
CA ALA A 98 -7.92 -5.07 -0.85
C ALA A 98 -8.84 -4.49 0.22
N GLU A 99 -9.25 -5.24 1.24
CA GLU A 99 -10.30 -4.91 2.21
C GLU A 99 -9.88 -5.16 3.67
N GLY A 100 -8.56 -5.12 3.96
CA GLY A 100 -8.00 -5.42 5.29
C GLY A 100 -8.10 -4.26 6.28
N PHE A 101 -8.22 -3.00 5.84
CA PHE A 101 -8.26 -1.86 6.76
C PHE A 101 -9.46 -1.92 7.72
N ARG A 102 -10.58 -2.51 7.32
CA ARG A 102 -11.76 -2.74 8.18
C ARG A 102 -11.49 -3.61 9.40
N ARG A 103 -10.35 -4.31 9.45
CA ARG A 103 -9.87 -5.06 10.62
C ARG A 103 -9.04 -4.20 11.59
N ILE A 104 -8.77 -2.93 11.23
CA ILE A 104 -7.99 -1.99 12.03
C ILE A 104 -8.87 -0.92 12.65
N SER A 105 -9.79 -0.36 11.87
CA SER A 105 -10.69 0.70 12.32
C SER A 105 -11.98 0.71 11.49
N LEU A 106 -13.03 1.28 12.07
CA LEU A 106 -14.27 1.56 11.36
C LEU A 106 -14.01 2.61 10.28
N HIS A 107 -14.27 2.27 9.01
CA HIS A 107 -14.00 3.15 7.87
C HIS A 107 -14.92 2.80 6.69
N PRO A 108 -15.25 3.77 5.80
CA PRO A 108 -15.83 3.43 4.49
C PRO A 108 -14.75 2.82 3.60
N ASP A 109 -14.41 1.55 3.85
CA ASP A 109 -13.26 0.83 3.31
C ASP A 109 -13.45 0.46 1.83
N ARG A 110 -13.29 1.47 0.96
CA ARG A 110 -13.47 1.43 -0.48
C ARG A 110 -12.39 2.27 -1.18
N PRO A 111 -11.93 1.88 -2.38
CA PRO A 111 -10.87 2.59 -3.08
C PRO A 111 -11.25 3.99 -3.59
N ASP A 112 -12.55 4.29 -3.77
CA ASP A 112 -13.06 5.61 -4.19
C ASP A 112 -13.21 6.61 -3.03
N VAL A 113 -12.95 6.20 -1.80
CA VAL A 113 -12.99 7.07 -0.63
C VAL A 113 -11.57 7.49 -0.25
N LEU A 114 -11.22 8.70 -0.65
CA LEU A 114 -9.90 9.26 -0.41
C LEU A 114 -9.92 10.15 0.83
N SER A 115 -8.93 9.98 1.70
CA SER A 115 -8.76 10.77 2.92
C SER A 115 -7.30 11.19 3.10
N ARG A 116 -7.06 12.33 3.74
CA ARG A 116 -5.76 12.69 4.30
C ARG A 116 -5.58 11.96 5.63
N TRP A 117 -4.35 11.54 5.90
CA TRP A 117 -4.06 10.69 7.04
C TRP A 117 -3.01 11.31 7.95
N GLN A 118 -3.34 11.42 9.22
CA GLN A 118 -2.37 11.64 10.27
C GLN A 118 -2.46 10.48 11.26
N VAL A 119 -1.34 9.85 11.57
CA VAL A 119 -1.30 8.63 12.37
C VAL A 119 -0.30 8.82 13.50
N ARG A 120 -0.78 8.79 14.74
CA ARG A 120 0.08 8.72 15.93
C ARG A 120 0.10 7.29 16.45
N ILE A 121 1.29 6.71 16.50
CA ILE A 121 1.54 5.37 17.03
C ILE A 121 2.27 5.52 18.36
N GLU A 122 1.78 4.85 19.38
CA GLU A 122 2.40 4.81 20.70
C GLU A 122 2.62 3.35 21.13
N ALA A 123 3.84 3.04 21.60
CA ALA A 123 4.23 1.71 22.06
C ALA A 123 5.29 1.74 23.15
N SER A 124 5.58 0.59 23.76
CA SER A 124 6.76 0.40 24.60
C SER A 124 8.03 0.49 23.74
N ARG A 125 9.01 1.27 24.18
CA ARG A 125 10.30 1.42 23.48
C ARG A 125 11.13 0.13 23.55
N SER A 126 10.94 -0.68 24.55
CA SER A 126 11.67 -1.94 24.71
C SER A 126 11.21 -3.02 23.74
N SER A 127 9.91 -3.08 23.42
CA SER A 127 9.36 -4.07 22.49
C SER A 127 9.22 -3.57 21.06
N CYS A 128 8.96 -2.26 20.87
CA CYS A 128 8.77 -1.62 19.58
C CYS A 128 9.59 -0.33 19.47
N PRO A 129 10.94 -0.41 19.37
CA PRO A 129 11.79 0.77 19.21
C PRO A 129 11.55 1.51 17.89
N VAL A 130 11.03 0.82 16.86
CA VAL A 130 10.70 1.39 15.55
C VAL A 130 9.17 1.42 15.38
N LEU A 131 8.64 2.60 14.99
CA LEU A 131 7.21 2.84 14.74
C LEU A 131 7.05 3.54 13.39
N LEU A 132 6.56 2.82 12.38
CA LEU A 132 6.45 3.32 11.00
C LEU A 132 4.99 3.41 10.56
N SER A 133 4.68 4.43 9.75
CA SER A 133 3.44 4.56 9.00
C SER A 133 3.66 5.35 7.70
N ASN A 134 2.58 5.66 7.00
CA ASN A 134 2.61 6.40 5.74
C ASN A 134 2.95 7.88 5.93
N GLY A 135 3.58 8.48 4.93
CA GLY A 135 3.89 9.91 4.88
C GLY A 135 5.27 10.24 5.46
N ASN A 136 5.40 11.42 6.06
CA ASN A 136 6.61 11.89 6.70
C ASN A 136 6.46 11.83 8.22
N ALA A 137 7.51 11.43 8.94
CA ALA A 137 7.56 11.53 10.40
C ALA A 137 7.65 13.01 10.81
N VAL A 138 6.61 13.52 11.47
CA VAL A 138 6.52 14.96 11.83
C VAL A 138 6.77 15.22 13.31
N GLN A 139 6.63 14.21 14.15
CA GLN A 139 6.89 14.35 15.60
C GLN A 139 7.30 13.01 16.20
N GLU A 140 8.30 13.04 17.06
CA GLU A 140 8.65 11.93 17.95
C GLU A 140 8.69 12.45 19.38
N GLU A 141 8.09 11.71 20.33
CA GLU A 141 8.00 12.09 21.73
C GLU A 141 8.15 10.91 22.68
N SER A 142 8.68 11.17 23.87
CA SER A 142 8.69 10.17 24.95
C SER A 142 7.41 10.30 25.77
N VAL A 143 6.75 9.16 26.02
CA VAL A 143 5.50 9.05 26.75
C VAL A 143 5.76 8.27 28.05
N GLY A 144 6.13 8.97 29.12
CA GLY A 144 6.53 8.32 30.37
C GLY A 144 7.92 7.66 30.30
N ALA A 145 8.16 6.65 31.13
CA ALA A 145 9.50 6.08 31.33
C ALA A 145 9.95 5.12 30.21
N ASP A 146 9.05 4.29 29.69
CA ASP A 146 9.38 3.24 28.70
C ASP A 146 8.60 3.38 27.38
N ARG A 147 7.63 4.28 27.30
CA ARG A 147 6.82 4.46 26.10
C ARG A 147 7.30 5.63 25.26
N HIS A 148 7.08 5.53 23.97
CA HIS A 148 7.29 6.61 23.00
C HIS A 148 6.18 6.64 21.97
N ALA A 149 6.09 7.75 21.27
CA ALA A 149 5.16 7.88 20.16
C ALA A 149 5.80 8.57 18.97
N VAL A 150 5.39 8.18 17.78
CA VAL A 150 5.74 8.82 16.51
C VAL A 150 4.45 9.23 15.80
N THR A 151 4.39 10.47 15.33
CA THR A 151 3.30 10.99 14.51
C THR A 151 3.76 11.10 13.06
N TRP A 152 3.01 10.48 12.18
CA TRP A 152 3.18 10.48 10.74
C TRP A 152 2.10 11.33 10.09
N ASP A 153 2.45 12.08 9.04
CA ASP A 153 1.53 12.90 8.27
C ASP A 153 1.68 12.57 6.78
N ASP A 154 0.59 12.08 6.17
CA ASP A 154 0.51 11.88 4.72
C ASP A 154 -0.37 12.99 4.14
N PRO A 155 0.22 14.00 3.48
CA PRO A 155 -0.51 15.16 2.98
C PRO A 155 -1.37 14.83 1.75
N PHE A 156 -1.13 13.68 1.10
CA PHE A 156 -1.85 13.31 -0.10
C PHE A 156 -3.05 12.43 0.20
N PRO A 157 -4.24 12.77 -0.32
CA PRO A 157 -5.40 11.92 -0.16
C PRO A 157 -5.16 10.53 -0.74
N LYS A 158 -5.41 9.49 0.06
CA LYS A 158 -5.31 8.10 -0.36
C LYS A 158 -6.47 7.26 0.17
N PRO A 159 -6.81 6.13 -0.48
CA PRO A 159 -7.77 5.18 0.04
C PRO A 159 -7.18 4.38 1.21
N SER A 160 -8.06 3.74 1.97
CA SER A 160 -7.69 2.95 3.16
C SER A 160 -6.80 1.74 2.86
N TYR A 161 -6.89 1.16 1.67
CA TYR A 161 -6.08 -0.01 1.32
C TYR A 161 -4.57 0.28 1.25
N LEU A 162 -4.18 1.55 1.09
CA LEU A 162 -2.79 2.00 1.08
C LEU A 162 -2.24 2.34 2.47
N PHE A 163 -3.08 2.22 3.51
CA PHE A 163 -2.63 2.40 4.88
C PHE A 163 -1.63 1.32 5.28
N ALA A 164 -0.55 1.72 5.93
CA ALA A 164 0.42 0.80 6.51
C ALA A 164 0.87 1.24 7.90
N LEU A 165 1.19 0.25 8.71
CA LEU A 165 1.85 0.37 10.00
C LEU A 165 2.80 -0.80 10.17
N VAL A 166 4.04 -0.50 10.61
CA VAL A 166 4.98 -1.51 11.11
C VAL A 166 5.53 -1.04 12.43
N ALA A 167 5.55 -1.93 13.43
CA ALA A 167 6.13 -1.65 14.74
C ALA A 167 6.90 -2.86 15.25
N GLY A 168 8.09 -2.64 15.81
CA GLY A 168 8.92 -3.69 16.37
C GLY A 168 10.40 -3.35 16.44
N ASP A 169 11.23 -4.37 16.68
CA ASP A 169 12.70 -4.22 16.71
C ASP A 169 13.26 -4.49 15.31
N LEU A 170 13.59 -3.42 14.60
CA LEU A 170 14.14 -3.45 13.26
C LEU A 170 15.46 -2.67 13.19
N ARG A 171 16.33 -3.09 12.30
CA ARG A 171 17.57 -2.40 11.94
C ARG A 171 17.32 -1.54 10.71
N GLU A 172 17.77 -0.28 10.76
CA GLU A 172 17.62 0.69 9.66
C GLU A 172 18.93 0.78 8.85
N ILE A 173 18.79 0.63 7.54
CA ILE A 173 19.82 0.97 6.56
C ILE A 173 19.36 2.22 5.85
N ARG A 174 20.16 3.30 5.95
CA ARG A 174 19.80 4.62 5.43
C ARG A 174 20.67 5.02 4.26
N ASP A 175 20.05 5.63 3.26
CA ASP A 175 20.70 6.25 2.12
C ASP A 175 19.87 7.47 1.65
N HIS A 176 20.30 8.14 0.60
CA HIS A 176 19.64 9.29 0.03
C HIS A 176 19.57 9.21 -1.48
N TYR A 177 18.54 9.81 -2.04
CA TYR A 177 18.39 10.05 -3.47
C TYR A 177 18.16 11.55 -3.69
N THR A 178 18.85 12.12 -4.70
CA THR A 178 18.62 13.52 -5.12
C THR A 178 17.78 13.48 -6.40
N THR A 179 16.57 14.03 -6.34
CA THR A 179 15.67 14.07 -7.48
C THR A 179 16.18 15.01 -8.59
N ALA A 180 15.61 14.93 -9.78
CA ALA A 180 15.97 15.80 -10.90
C ALA A 180 15.79 17.31 -10.58
N SER A 181 14.83 17.67 -9.73
CA SER A 181 14.65 19.05 -9.23
C SER A 181 15.64 19.46 -8.14
N GLY A 182 16.50 18.54 -7.67
CA GLY A 182 17.50 18.79 -6.62
C GLY A 182 16.99 18.57 -5.18
N ARG A 183 15.79 18.03 -5.00
CA ARG A 183 15.25 17.70 -3.68
C ARG A 183 15.89 16.41 -3.17
N GLN A 184 16.25 16.37 -1.89
CA GLN A 184 16.75 15.15 -1.26
C GLN A 184 15.60 14.32 -0.69
N VAL A 185 15.61 13.02 -0.98
CA VAL A 185 14.73 12.02 -0.42
C VAL A 185 15.55 11.08 0.45
N THR A 186 15.14 10.88 1.69
CA THR A 186 15.73 9.89 2.59
C THR A 186 15.17 8.51 2.25
N LEU A 187 16.05 7.56 1.97
CA LEU A 187 15.72 6.17 1.69
C LEU A 187 16.06 5.33 2.91
N ARG A 188 15.12 4.50 3.37
CA ARG A 188 15.33 3.61 4.51
C ARG A 188 14.86 2.21 4.18
N LEU A 189 15.73 1.24 4.43
CA LEU A 189 15.36 -0.18 4.45
C LEU A 189 15.36 -0.64 5.91
N HIS A 190 14.27 -1.27 6.33
CA HIS A 190 14.11 -1.81 7.67
C HIS A 190 14.06 -3.32 7.60
N VAL A 191 14.96 -3.98 8.32
CA VAL A 191 15.16 -5.44 8.31
C VAL A 191 15.29 -5.98 9.72
N GLU A 192 15.17 -7.29 9.89
CA GLU A 192 15.49 -7.94 11.16
C GLU A 192 17.00 -7.91 11.43
N GLU A 193 17.38 -8.04 12.69
CA GLU A 193 18.80 -8.08 13.09
C GLU A 193 19.56 -9.20 12.38
N GLY A 194 20.71 -8.85 11.76
CA GLY A 194 21.55 -9.77 11.00
C GLY A 194 21.26 -9.78 9.49
N ASP A 195 20.17 -9.16 9.02
CA ASP A 195 19.82 -9.08 7.60
C ASP A 195 20.44 -7.85 6.90
N GLU A 196 21.07 -6.92 7.66
CA GLU A 196 21.62 -5.67 7.13
C GLU A 196 22.62 -5.87 5.97
N PRO A 197 23.52 -6.88 5.99
CA PRO A 197 24.48 -7.09 4.89
C PRO A 197 23.84 -7.45 3.54
N PHE A 198 22.59 -7.93 3.55
CA PHE A 198 21.89 -8.44 2.36
C PHE A 198 21.00 -7.41 1.66
N THR A 199 21.07 -6.14 2.05
CA THR A 199 20.17 -5.07 1.57
C THR A 199 20.72 -4.24 0.43
N ALA A 200 22.02 -4.35 0.12
CA ALA A 200 22.70 -3.44 -0.80
C ALA A 200 22.10 -3.45 -2.22
N HIS A 201 21.72 -4.64 -2.73
CA HIS A 201 21.11 -4.77 -4.05
C HIS A 201 19.73 -4.08 -4.10
N ALA A 202 18.91 -4.25 -3.08
CA ALA A 202 17.59 -3.62 -2.98
C ALA A 202 17.69 -2.09 -2.94
N MET A 203 18.62 -1.53 -2.14
CA MET A 203 18.85 -0.08 -2.10
C MET A 203 19.30 0.48 -3.44
N ALA A 204 20.22 -0.21 -4.12
CA ALA A 204 20.66 0.18 -5.45
C ALA A 204 19.53 0.10 -6.49
N SER A 205 18.68 -0.93 -6.41
CA SER A 205 17.51 -1.12 -7.28
C SER A 205 16.50 0.00 -7.10
N LEU A 206 16.20 0.41 -5.85
CA LEU A 206 15.33 1.54 -5.56
C LEU A 206 15.84 2.83 -6.22
N LYS A 207 17.13 3.14 -6.09
CA LYS A 207 17.71 4.34 -6.72
C LYS A 207 17.63 4.30 -8.25
N ARG A 208 17.86 3.12 -8.87
CA ARG A 208 17.69 2.95 -10.32
C ARG A 208 16.24 3.15 -10.75
N SER A 209 15.29 2.65 -9.97
CA SER A 209 13.86 2.83 -10.24
C SER A 209 13.44 4.29 -10.19
N MET A 210 13.89 5.04 -9.18
CA MET A 210 13.67 6.49 -9.05
C MET A 210 14.24 7.25 -10.25
N GLN A 211 15.49 6.97 -10.61
CA GLN A 211 16.16 7.60 -11.74
C GLN A 211 15.47 7.30 -13.08
N TRP A 212 15.03 6.06 -13.28
CA TRP A 212 14.35 5.65 -14.51
C TRP A 212 12.99 6.33 -14.64
N ASP A 213 12.20 6.41 -13.56
CA ASP A 213 10.89 7.04 -13.56
C ASP A 213 10.98 8.55 -13.87
N GLU A 214 11.98 9.23 -13.31
CA GLU A 214 12.28 10.62 -13.64
C GLU A 214 12.68 10.79 -15.10
N SER A 215 13.53 9.92 -15.64
CA SER A 215 14.07 10.04 -16.98
C SER A 215 13.06 9.67 -18.08
N VAL A 216 12.19 8.68 -17.84
CA VAL A 216 11.25 8.14 -18.83
C VAL A 216 9.88 8.81 -18.76
N TYR A 217 9.38 9.04 -17.53
CA TYR A 217 8.03 9.57 -17.29
C TYR A 217 8.02 11.00 -16.73
N ASN A 218 9.19 11.56 -16.40
CA ASN A 218 9.31 12.86 -15.73
C ASN A 218 8.53 12.91 -14.41
N LEU A 219 8.52 11.79 -13.67
CA LEU A 219 7.81 11.61 -12.41
C LEU A 219 8.82 11.53 -11.27
N GLU A 220 8.89 12.57 -10.46
CA GLU A 220 9.69 12.58 -9.23
C GLU A 220 8.89 11.98 -8.06
N TYR A 221 9.59 11.37 -7.12
CA TYR A 221 8.99 10.98 -5.85
C TYR A 221 8.51 12.22 -5.07
N ASP A 222 7.38 12.16 -4.43
CA ASP A 222 6.63 13.34 -3.96
C ASP A 222 6.62 13.54 -2.44
N LEU A 223 7.31 12.68 -1.67
CA LEU A 223 7.51 12.82 -0.21
C LEU A 223 9.00 12.93 0.11
N ASP A 224 9.34 13.22 1.39
CA ASP A 224 10.72 13.42 1.83
C ASP A 224 11.39 12.10 2.28
N GLU A 225 10.58 11.08 2.55
CA GLU A 225 11.03 9.78 3.03
C GLU A 225 10.39 8.65 2.21
N TYR A 226 11.20 7.62 1.90
CA TYR A 226 10.74 6.37 1.32
C TYR A 226 11.24 5.21 2.16
N ASN A 227 10.33 4.43 2.69
CA ASN A 227 10.61 3.31 3.57
C ASN A 227 10.25 1.99 2.89
N ILE A 228 11.15 1.00 2.99
CA ILE A 228 10.92 -0.40 2.67
C ILE A 228 11.09 -1.21 3.94
N VAL A 229 10.16 -2.11 4.22
CA VAL A 229 10.27 -3.06 5.33
C VAL A 229 10.27 -4.48 4.78
N ALA A 230 11.28 -5.27 5.12
CA ALA A 230 11.34 -6.68 4.81
C ALA A 230 10.74 -7.51 5.96
N VAL A 231 9.68 -8.26 5.68
CA VAL A 231 9.00 -9.13 6.65
C VAL A 231 9.06 -10.59 6.21
N ARG A 232 9.18 -11.52 7.16
CA ARG A 232 9.32 -12.95 6.85
C ARG A 232 7.98 -13.63 6.56
N HIS A 233 6.92 -13.20 7.21
CA HIS A 233 5.57 -13.76 7.05
C HIS A 233 4.67 -12.71 6.43
N PHE A 234 4.51 -12.82 5.12
CA PHE A 234 3.69 -11.92 4.32
C PHE A 234 2.93 -12.76 3.29
N ASN A 235 1.63 -12.53 3.15
CA ASN A 235 0.77 -13.28 2.24
C ASN A 235 0.90 -12.84 0.77
N MET A 236 1.58 -11.70 0.54
CA MET A 236 1.87 -11.15 -0.78
C MET A 236 3.37 -11.22 -1.10
N GLY A 237 3.76 -10.88 -2.32
CA GLY A 237 5.17 -10.66 -2.67
C GLY A 237 5.68 -9.36 -2.08
N ALA A 238 4.99 -8.28 -2.37
CA ALA A 238 5.20 -6.95 -1.83
C ALA A 238 3.89 -6.17 -1.85
N MET A 239 3.89 -4.97 -1.26
CA MET A 239 2.75 -4.06 -1.23
C MET A 239 3.23 -2.60 -1.26
N GLU A 240 2.65 -1.84 -2.18
CA GLU A 240 2.99 -0.46 -2.51
C GLU A 240 2.48 0.60 -1.52
N ASN A 241 2.17 0.28 -0.28
CA ASN A 241 1.64 1.26 0.69
C ASN A 241 2.42 2.57 0.62
N LYS A 242 1.72 3.69 0.47
CA LYS A 242 2.33 5.01 0.24
C LYS A 242 3.47 5.29 1.21
N SER A 243 4.69 5.52 0.70
CA SER A 243 5.94 5.78 1.43
C SER A 243 6.43 4.70 2.39
N LEU A 244 5.70 3.62 2.58
CA LEU A 244 6.05 2.49 3.45
C LEU A 244 5.70 1.16 2.76
N ASN A 245 6.53 0.77 1.78
CA ASN A 245 6.36 -0.50 1.10
C ASN A 245 6.73 -1.66 2.02
N ILE A 246 5.91 -2.69 2.03
CA ILE A 246 6.16 -3.91 2.81
C ILE A 246 6.43 -5.05 1.85
N PHE A 247 7.54 -5.75 2.05
CA PHE A 247 8.02 -6.81 1.18
C PHE A 247 8.18 -8.13 1.93
N ASN A 248 7.86 -9.22 1.29
CA ASN A 248 8.41 -10.50 1.72
C ASN A 248 9.95 -10.42 1.64
N SER A 249 10.65 -10.80 2.69
CA SER A 249 12.10 -10.65 2.83
C SER A 249 12.89 -11.25 1.68
N LYS A 250 12.40 -12.33 1.04
CA LYS A 250 13.02 -12.95 -0.15
C LYS A 250 13.06 -12.06 -1.39
N LEU A 251 12.31 -10.94 -1.39
CA LEU A 251 12.28 -9.96 -2.49
C LEU A 251 13.04 -8.66 -2.14
N VAL A 252 13.78 -8.67 -1.04
CA VAL A 252 14.66 -7.57 -0.61
C VAL A 252 16.07 -8.07 -0.34
N LEU A 253 16.19 -9.21 0.34
CA LEU A 253 17.46 -9.72 0.84
C LEU A 253 18.14 -10.60 -0.21
N ALA A 254 19.38 -10.24 -0.57
CA ALA A 254 20.21 -11.01 -1.48
C ALA A 254 21.65 -11.03 -0.98
N ASP A 255 22.21 -12.23 -0.87
CA ASP A 255 23.63 -12.43 -0.66
C ASP A 255 24.35 -12.38 -2.04
N ALA A 256 25.29 -11.46 -2.19
CA ALA A 256 26.02 -11.25 -3.45
C ALA A 256 26.84 -12.48 -3.90
N GLU A 257 27.20 -13.39 -2.97
CA GLU A 257 27.99 -14.59 -3.28
C GLU A 257 27.12 -15.79 -3.68
N THR A 258 25.85 -15.82 -3.23
CA THR A 258 24.98 -17.00 -3.40
C THR A 258 23.73 -16.75 -4.24
N ALA A 259 23.30 -15.48 -4.39
CA ALA A 259 22.14 -15.14 -5.18
C ALA A 259 22.38 -15.38 -6.68
N THR A 260 21.41 -15.96 -7.35
CA THR A 260 21.43 -16.14 -8.81
C THR A 260 21.07 -14.83 -9.53
N ASP A 261 21.47 -14.72 -10.80
CA ASP A 261 21.11 -13.56 -11.64
C ASP A 261 19.59 -13.38 -11.70
N ALA A 262 18.82 -14.47 -11.77
CA ALA A 262 17.36 -14.45 -11.80
C ALA A 262 16.75 -13.93 -10.48
N GLU A 263 17.35 -14.23 -9.33
CA GLU A 263 16.90 -13.70 -8.03
C GLU A 263 17.21 -12.20 -7.92
N LEU A 264 18.39 -11.78 -8.36
CA LEU A 264 18.77 -10.36 -8.37
C LEU A 264 17.86 -9.55 -9.31
N GLU A 265 17.60 -10.02 -10.51
CA GLU A 265 16.66 -9.38 -11.45
C GLU A 265 15.24 -9.34 -10.87
N ARG A 266 14.82 -10.41 -10.21
CA ARG A 266 13.49 -10.46 -9.56
C ARG A 266 13.35 -9.43 -8.45
N ILE A 267 14.34 -9.27 -7.58
CA ILE A 267 14.37 -8.24 -6.55
C ILE A 267 14.31 -6.85 -7.18
N GLU A 268 15.13 -6.59 -8.19
CA GLU A 268 15.17 -5.30 -8.89
C GLU A 268 13.82 -4.97 -9.53
N SER A 269 13.22 -5.92 -10.25
CA SER A 269 11.92 -5.75 -10.91
C SER A 269 10.79 -5.50 -9.92
N VAL A 270 10.72 -6.23 -8.79
CA VAL A 270 9.66 -6.04 -7.80
C VAL A 270 9.83 -4.73 -7.03
N ILE A 271 11.06 -4.33 -6.68
CA ILE A 271 11.31 -3.02 -6.08
C ILE A 271 10.89 -1.89 -7.02
N ALA A 272 11.16 -2.03 -8.32
CA ALA A 272 10.70 -1.07 -9.33
C ALA A 272 9.17 -1.06 -9.44
N HIS A 273 8.52 -2.23 -9.45
CA HIS A 273 7.07 -2.37 -9.48
C HIS A 273 6.41 -1.60 -8.33
N GLU A 274 6.83 -1.84 -7.09
CA GLU A 274 6.27 -1.17 -5.91
C GLU A 274 6.57 0.35 -5.92
N TYR A 275 7.76 0.74 -6.35
CA TYR A 275 8.08 2.16 -6.49
C TYR A 275 7.20 2.84 -7.56
N PHE A 276 6.98 2.21 -8.71
CA PHE A 276 6.17 2.78 -9.79
C PHE A 276 4.70 2.93 -9.44
N HIS A 277 4.21 2.12 -8.51
CA HIS A 277 2.89 2.32 -7.92
C HIS A 277 2.73 3.67 -7.22
N ASN A 278 3.81 4.37 -6.86
CA ASN A 278 3.68 5.71 -6.27
C ASN A 278 2.80 6.63 -7.12
N TRP A 279 2.87 6.50 -8.44
CA TRP A 279 2.03 7.21 -9.39
C TRP A 279 0.88 6.35 -9.90
N SER A 280 1.16 5.16 -10.46
CA SER A 280 0.14 4.26 -11.03
C SER A 280 -0.43 3.31 -9.95
N GLY A 281 -1.30 3.81 -9.10
CA GLY A 281 -1.93 3.10 -7.99
C GLY A 281 -2.16 4.00 -6.78
N ASN A 282 -1.17 4.82 -6.38
CA ASN A 282 -1.25 5.65 -5.20
C ASN A 282 -1.77 7.06 -5.50
N ARG A 283 -1.05 7.83 -6.33
CA ARG A 283 -1.49 9.19 -6.72
C ARG A 283 -2.65 9.14 -7.72
N ILE A 284 -2.63 8.17 -8.62
CA ILE A 284 -3.72 7.83 -9.54
C ILE A 284 -4.24 6.48 -9.09
N THR A 285 -5.24 6.50 -8.23
CA THR A 285 -5.77 5.30 -7.58
C THR A 285 -6.98 4.71 -8.32
N CYS A 286 -7.33 3.45 -8.01
CA CYS A 286 -8.50 2.79 -8.57
C CYS A 286 -9.80 3.45 -8.09
N ARG A 287 -10.72 3.70 -9.02
CA ARG A 287 -12.08 4.14 -8.67
C ARG A 287 -12.88 3.02 -8.00
N ASP A 288 -12.68 1.80 -8.45
CA ASP A 288 -13.29 0.58 -7.94
C ASP A 288 -12.40 -0.63 -8.28
N TRP A 289 -12.63 -1.76 -7.64
CA TRP A 289 -11.81 -2.96 -7.80
C TRP A 289 -11.97 -3.66 -9.17
N PHE A 290 -13.01 -3.36 -9.96
CA PHE A 290 -13.13 -3.85 -11.34
C PHE A 290 -12.07 -3.28 -12.28
N GLN A 291 -11.36 -2.25 -11.83
CA GLN A 291 -10.32 -1.55 -12.59
C GLN A 291 -8.90 -1.89 -12.10
N LEU A 292 -8.75 -2.98 -11.36
CA LEU A 292 -7.47 -3.41 -10.77
C LEU A 292 -6.33 -3.49 -11.81
N SER A 293 -6.61 -3.93 -13.04
CA SER A 293 -5.61 -3.96 -14.14
C SER A 293 -5.08 -2.59 -14.54
N LEU A 294 -5.82 -1.50 -14.32
CA LEU A 294 -5.30 -0.14 -14.60
C LEU A 294 -4.19 0.25 -13.62
N LYS A 295 -4.17 -0.35 -12.45
CA LYS A 295 -3.09 -0.23 -11.48
C LYS A 295 -2.01 -1.28 -11.76
N GLU A 296 -2.35 -2.55 -11.64
CA GLU A 296 -1.41 -3.67 -11.72
C GLU A 296 -0.83 -3.88 -13.12
N GLY A 297 -1.69 -4.00 -14.13
CA GLY A 297 -1.24 -4.21 -15.49
C GLY A 297 -0.41 -3.06 -16.04
N LEU A 298 -0.71 -1.80 -15.68
CA LEU A 298 0.13 -0.66 -16.06
C LEU A 298 1.47 -0.71 -15.35
N THR A 299 1.50 -1.08 -14.07
CA THR A 299 2.75 -1.13 -13.31
C THR A 299 3.62 -2.30 -13.74
N VAL A 300 3.05 -3.47 -14.03
CA VAL A 300 3.78 -4.59 -14.67
C VAL A 300 4.35 -4.18 -16.05
N PHE A 301 3.59 -3.47 -16.85
CA PHE A 301 4.11 -2.94 -18.13
C PHE A 301 5.31 -2.02 -17.89
N ARG A 302 5.28 -1.17 -16.86
CA ARG A 302 6.36 -0.24 -16.53
C ARG A 302 7.60 -0.97 -16.00
N ASP A 303 7.43 -1.95 -15.10
CA ASP A 303 8.54 -2.73 -14.58
C ASP A 303 9.22 -3.60 -15.66
N GLN A 304 8.44 -4.15 -16.59
CA GLN A 304 8.96 -4.84 -17.77
C GLN A 304 9.77 -3.91 -18.68
N CYS A 305 9.32 -2.66 -18.88
CA CYS A 305 10.09 -1.67 -19.64
C CYS A 305 11.37 -1.28 -18.90
N PHE A 306 11.30 -1.07 -17.59
CA PHE A 306 12.46 -0.78 -16.75
C PHE A 306 13.54 -1.88 -16.84
N THR A 307 13.14 -3.14 -16.65
CA THR A 307 14.08 -4.27 -16.75
C THR A 307 14.66 -4.40 -18.17
N ALA A 308 13.85 -4.19 -19.20
CA ALA A 308 14.29 -4.19 -20.59
C ALA A 308 15.34 -3.10 -20.88
N ASP A 309 15.13 -1.89 -20.36
CA ASP A 309 16.04 -0.75 -20.55
C ASP A 309 17.36 -0.93 -19.77
N LEU A 310 17.32 -1.56 -18.60
CA LEU A 310 18.53 -1.80 -17.80
C LEU A 310 19.36 -2.98 -18.29
N HIS A 311 18.74 -3.99 -18.86
CA HIS A 311 19.40 -5.26 -19.23
C HIS A 311 19.29 -5.53 -20.73
N SER A 312 18.26 -6.27 -21.15
CA SER A 312 18.08 -6.63 -22.55
C SER A 312 16.60 -6.72 -22.92
N GLU A 313 16.16 -5.84 -23.81
CA GLU A 313 14.79 -5.85 -24.32
C GLU A 313 14.38 -7.19 -24.91
N ALA A 314 15.27 -7.81 -25.71
CA ALA A 314 14.98 -9.08 -26.37
C ALA A 314 14.86 -10.25 -25.39
N VAL A 315 15.75 -10.31 -24.39
CA VAL A 315 15.71 -11.37 -23.35
C VAL A 315 14.47 -11.18 -22.49
N LYS A 316 14.25 -9.96 -21.97
CA LYS A 316 13.08 -9.65 -21.15
C LYS A 316 11.77 -9.99 -21.86
N ARG A 317 11.66 -9.64 -23.16
CA ARG A 317 10.47 -9.98 -23.95
C ARG A 317 10.24 -11.48 -24.08
N ILE A 318 11.30 -12.29 -24.24
CA ILE A 318 11.20 -13.76 -24.29
C ILE A 318 10.67 -14.29 -22.95
N GLU A 319 11.17 -13.77 -21.83
CA GLU A 319 10.76 -14.16 -20.49
C GLU A 319 9.31 -13.78 -20.19
N ASP A 320 8.89 -12.55 -20.53
CA ASP A 320 7.50 -12.09 -20.38
C ASP A 320 6.53 -12.97 -21.16
N VAL A 321 6.87 -13.32 -22.41
CA VAL A 321 6.06 -14.23 -23.23
C VAL A 321 6.03 -15.63 -22.64
N ALA A 322 7.16 -16.11 -22.11
CA ALA A 322 7.21 -17.42 -21.45
C ALA A 322 6.32 -17.44 -20.19
N MET A 323 6.39 -16.40 -19.37
CA MET A 323 5.54 -16.23 -18.19
C MET A 323 4.06 -16.22 -18.60
N LEU A 324 3.67 -15.37 -19.55
CA LEU A 324 2.30 -15.27 -20.05
C LEU A 324 1.76 -16.63 -20.51
N ARG A 325 2.54 -17.37 -21.31
CA ARG A 325 2.13 -18.68 -21.85
C ARG A 325 2.07 -19.78 -20.79
N ASN A 326 2.99 -19.74 -19.82
CA ASN A 326 3.09 -20.79 -18.80
C ASN A 326 2.10 -20.60 -17.65
N THR A 327 1.62 -19.39 -17.40
CA THR A 327 0.71 -19.06 -16.30
C THR A 327 -0.66 -18.58 -16.79
N GLN A 328 -0.72 -17.46 -17.48
CA GLN A 328 -1.95 -16.79 -17.85
C GLN A 328 -2.78 -17.58 -18.89
N PHE A 329 -2.16 -18.19 -19.88
CA PHE A 329 -2.90 -19.02 -20.84
C PHE A 329 -3.53 -20.25 -20.18
N ARG A 330 -2.90 -20.80 -19.14
CA ARG A 330 -3.48 -21.89 -18.35
C ARG A 330 -4.65 -21.40 -17.49
N GLU A 331 -4.55 -20.22 -16.92
CA GLU A 331 -5.62 -19.58 -16.17
C GLU A 331 -6.82 -19.29 -17.07
N ASP A 332 -6.59 -18.73 -18.27
CA ASP A 332 -7.62 -18.44 -19.27
C ASP A 332 -8.33 -19.71 -19.82
N ALA A 333 -7.64 -20.84 -19.81
CA ALA A 333 -8.18 -22.13 -20.24
C ALA A 333 -8.85 -22.91 -19.08
N GLY A 334 -8.78 -22.40 -17.85
CA GLY A 334 -9.25 -23.07 -16.64
C GLY A 334 -10.60 -22.57 -16.12
N PRO A 335 -11.08 -23.15 -15.02
CA PRO A 335 -12.36 -22.77 -14.41
C PRO A 335 -12.34 -21.38 -13.76
N THR A 336 -11.17 -20.82 -13.54
CA THR A 336 -10.96 -19.49 -12.96
C THR A 336 -10.78 -18.40 -14.03
N ALA A 337 -11.03 -18.71 -15.31
CA ALA A 337 -10.95 -17.75 -16.41
C ALA A 337 -11.88 -16.55 -16.17
N HIS A 338 -11.35 -15.34 -16.35
CA HIS A 338 -12.09 -14.10 -16.22
C HIS A 338 -11.49 -13.01 -17.13
N PRO A 339 -12.26 -11.98 -17.50
CA PRO A 339 -11.73 -10.89 -18.30
C PRO A 339 -10.78 -9.99 -17.48
N VAL A 340 -9.90 -9.25 -18.15
CA VAL A 340 -9.02 -8.24 -17.54
C VAL A 340 -9.80 -7.15 -16.79
N LYS A 341 -11.03 -6.85 -17.25
CA LYS A 341 -11.98 -6.02 -16.51
C LYS A 341 -13.19 -6.88 -16.17
N PRO A 342 -13.23 -7.50 -14.98
CA PRO A 342 -14.37 -8.29 -14.54
C PRO A 342 -15.60 -7.40 -14.31
N ALA A 343 -16.78 -8.00 -14.35
CA ALA A 343 -18.06 -7.30 -14.09
C ALA A 343 -18.64 -7.64 -12.72
N GLU A 344 -18.21 -8.73 -12.11
CA GLU A 344 -18.66 -9.20 -10.80
C GLU A 344 -17.56 -9.99 -10.09
N TYR A 345 -17.62 -10.07 -8.77
CA TYR A 345 -16.76 -10.93 -7.95
C TYR A 345 -17.48 -11.38 -6.67
N GLN A 346 -17.08 -12.52 -6.13
CA GLN A 346 -17.51 -12.98 -4.80
C GLN A 346 -16.59 -12.46 -3.70
N ALA A 347 -15.29 -12.56 -3.92
CA ALA A 347 -14.26 -11.96 -3.09
C ALA A 347 -13.22 -11.29 -4.00
N ILE A 348 -12.85 -10.06 -3.67
CA ILE A 348 -11.94 -9.27 -4.52
C ILE A 348 -10.56 -9.92 -4.63
N ASP A 349 -10.09 -10.61 -3.60
CA ASP A 349 -8.79 -11.28 -3.59
C ASP A 349 -8.64 -12.36 -4.67
N ASN A 350 -9.76 -12.85 -5.22
CA ASN A 350 -9.75 -13.77 -6.34
C ASN A 350 -9.26 -13.14 -7.65
N PHE A 351 -9.12 -11.81 -7.73
CA PHE A 351 -8.68 -11.11 -8.93
C PHE A 351 -7.19 -10.72 -8.94
N TYR A 352 -6.42 -11.06 -7.90
CA TYR A 352 -4.96 -10.92 -7.94
C TYR A 352 -4.36 -12.07 -8.75
N THR A 353 -4.60 -12.06 -10.05
CA THR A 353 -4.38 -13.17 -10.99
C THR A 353 -3.42 -12.77 -12.11
N THR A 354 -2.82 -13.75 -12.80
CA THR A 354 -1.96 -13.47 -13.96
C THR A 354 -2.74 -12.82 -15.11
N THR A 355 -4.06 -12.97 -15.17
CA THR A 355 -4.91 -12.23 -16.12
C THR A 355 -4.91 -10.72 -15.81
N ILE A 356 -5.07 -10.32 -14.57
CA ILE A 356 -5.06 -8.90 -14.16
C ILE A 356 -3.69 -8.26 -14.39
N TYR A 357 -2.62 -8.94 -14.01
CA TYR A 357 -1.24 -8.46 -14.05
C TYR A 357 -0.64 -8.60 -15.46
N GLU A 358 -0.39 -9.80 -15.92
CA GLU A 358 0.38 -10.07 -17.13
C GLU A 358 -0.44 -9.79 -18.42
N LYS A 359 -1.69 -10.27 -18.49
CA LYS A 359 -2.56 -9.97 -19.64
C LYS A 359 -2.95 -8.49 -19.64
N GLY A 360 -3.14 -7.89 -18.48
CA GLY A 360 -3.31 -6.44 -18.33
C GLY A 360 -2.14 -5.65 -18.93
N ALA A 361 -0.90 -6.03 -18.59
CA ALA A 361 0.31 -5.44 -19.16
C ALA A 361 0.42 -5.62 -20.67
N GLU A 362 0.06 -6.80 -21.20
CA GLU A 362 0.06 -7.06 -22.64
C GLU A 362 -0.94 -6.16 -23.39
N LEU A 363 -2.12 -5.89 -22.85
CA LEU A 363 -3.07 -4.96 -23.44
C LEU A 363 -2.49 -3.55 -23.53
N ILE A 364 -1.80 -3.10 -22.49
CA ILE A 364 -1.13 -1.79 -22.48
C ILE A 364 0.02 -1.76 -23.49
N ARG A 365 0.80 -2.84 -23.59
CA ARG A 365 1.84 -2.99 -24.61
C ARG A 365 1.25 -2.95 -26.04
N MET A 366 0.11 -3.59 -26.28
CA MET A 366 -0.60 -3.51 -27.55
C MET A 366 -1.02 -2.08 -27.87
N LEU A 367 -1.57 -1.35 -26.91
CA LEU A 367 -1.93 0.07 -27.09
C LEU A 367 -0.70 0.92 -27.44
N ARG A 368 0.43 0.74 -26.72
CA ARG A 368 1.69 1.43 -27.06
C ARG A 368 2.16 1.12 -28.49
N THR A 369 2.05 -0.15 -28.90
CA THR A 369 2.43 -0.57 -30.25
C THR A 369 1.52 0.05 -31.34
N LEU A 370 0.22 0.09 -31.10
CA LEU A 370 -0.76 0.65 -32.04
C LEU A 370 -0.66 2.19 -32.19
N LEU A 371 -0.44 2.88 -31.07
CA LEU A 371 -0.36 4.35 -31.04
C LEU A 371 1.03 4.87 -31.44
N GLY A 372 2.05 4.05 -31.26
CA GLY A 372 3.45 4.44 -31.23
C GLY A 372 3.86 5.07 -29.89
N PRO A 373 5.15 4.99 -29.51
CA PRO A 373 5.61 5.36 -28.18
C PRO A 373 5.30 6.82 -27.80
N GLU A 374 5.51 7.76 -28.71
CA GLU A 374 5.29 9.18 -28.45
C GLU A 374 3.82 9.51 -28.18
N ARG A 375 2.90 9.02 -29.01
CA ARG A 375 1.46 9.25 -28.80
C ARG A 375 0.94 8.54 -27.54
N PHE A 376 1.45 7.34 -27.27
CA PHE A 376 1.11 6.60 -26.05
C PHE A 376 1.51 7.40 -24.81
N MET A 377 2.75 7.92 -24.76
CA MET A 377 3.23 8.73 -23.64
C MET A 377 2.42 10.02 -23.47
N ASN A 378 2.14 10.72 -24.57
CA ASN A 378 1.31 11.93 -24.53
C ASN A 378 -0.10 11.65 -24.01
N CYS A 379 -0.73 10.54 -24.42
CA CYS A 379 -2.04 10.13 -23.89
C CYS A 379 -1.95 9.78 -22.41
N LEU A 380 -0.96 9.00 -21.99
CA LEU A 380 -0.79 8.59 -20.61
C LEU A 380 -0.60 9.81 -19.69
N LEU A 381 0.29 10.72 -20.03
CA LEU A 381 0.56 11.94 -19.26
C LEU A 381 -0.63 12.92 -19.26
N TYR A 382 -1.36 13.03 -20.37
CA TYR A 382 -2.55 13.88 -20.46
C TYR A 382 -3.71 13.36 -19.61
N THR A 383 -3.89 12.04 -19.55
CA THR A 383 -4.98 11.40 -18.78
C THR A 383 -4.62 11.20 -17.31
N SER A 384 -3.35 11.33 -16.95
CA SER A 384 -2.89 11.27 -15.57
C SER A 384 -2.98 12.65 -14.95
N PRO A 385 -3.68 12.85 -13.82
CA PRO A 385 -3.71 14.13 -13.15
C PRO A 385 -2.29 14.55 -12.77
N SER A 386 -1.94 15.81 -13.09
CA SER A 386 -0.67 16.38 -12.64
C SER A 386 -0.63 16.40 -11.11
N PRO A 387 0.56 16.24 -10.50
CA PRO A 387 0.73 16.46 -9.07
C PRO A 387 0.23 17.84 -8.60
N ARG A 388 0.13 18.81 -9.53
CA ARG A 388 -0.39 20.17 -9.27
C ARG A 388 -1.92 20.23 -9.29
N ASP A 389 -2.60 19.27 -9.90
CA ASP A 389 -4.06 19.29 -10.06
C ASP A 389 -4.80 18.79 -8.82
N ASN A 390 -4.10 18.19 -7.85
CA ASN A 390 -4.65 17.71 -6.58
C ASN A 390 -4.55 18.74 -5.44
N THR A 391 -4.39 20.02 -5.76
CA THR A 391 -4.32 21.12 -4.77
C THR A 391 -5.67 21.80 -4.50
N THR A 392 -6.79 21.20 -4.92
CA THR A 392 -8.15 21.70 -4.61
C THR A 392 -8.84 20.83 -3.59
#